data_adacf57d6cd32311b636e5b865b7bb6d
#
_entry.id   adacf57d6cd32311b636e5b865b7bb6d
#
_cell.length_a   1.000
_cell.length_b   1.000
_cell.length_c   1.000
_cell.angle_alpha   90.00
_cell.angle_beta   90.00
_cell.angle_gamma   90.00
#
_symmetry.space_group_name_H-M   'P 1'
#
loop_
_entity.id
_entity.type
_entity.pdbx_description
1 polymer ?
#
loop_
_entity_poly.entity_id
_entity_poly.type
_entity_poly.pdbx_seq_one_letter_code
_entity_poly.pdbx_strand_id
1 'polypeptide(L)'
;AQAAKKLRPQMGGKRRIIAPVQHADKPFVSQSLTLTGKKLKALFGGRMRFFAIGGAKFDSEAERFLKEAGFPYGIGYGLTETAPLLAGAVGKMVRVGSTGPALQGVELRLDNVNASTGQGEIVAKTPCCMSGYYKNEEATRDAFTEDGWFRTGDLGYIAPDGWIFIKGRLKNMIVGPSGENIYPEDIEQVINSNPIVAESVVTEENGKLVALVHFDMAAIEARYEEFKKIVSGSTEQIGQKYAASKEQLEQKMEEIKRELVTYVNSKVNRFSQITKVIDNGCEFEKTPTKKIRRFVYEQRAKNGFVPDSNLAL
;
A
#
# COMPACT_ATOMS: atom_id res chain seq x y z
N ALA A 1 -2.35 1.06 -8.06
CA ALA A 1 -2.39 2.17 -7.10
C ALA A 1 -1.77 3.45 -7.70
N GLN A 2 -0.55 3.39 -8.24
CA GLN A 2 0.11 4.55 -8.84
C GLN A 2 -0.65 5.17 -10.03
N ALA A 3 -1.28 4.37 -10.88
CA ALA A 3 -2.10 4.87 -11.99
C ALA A 3 -3.32 5.68 -11.49
N ALA A 4 -3.98 5.20 -10.44
CA ALA A 4 -5.11 5.92 -9.84
C ALA A 4 -4.67 7.23 -9.13
N LYS A 5 -3.44 7.28 -8.58
CA LYS A 5 -2.86 8.50 -8.01
C LYS A 5 -2.52 9.55 -9.09
N LYS A 6 -1.91 9.13 -10.22
CA LYS A 6 -1.55 10.05 -11.32
C LYS A 6 -2.76 10.65 -12.03
N LEU A 7 -3.92 10.01 -11.97
CA LEU A 7 -5.14 10.51 -12.59
C LEU A 7 -5.84 11.62 -11.78
N ARG A 8 -5.53 11.80 -10.49
CA ARG A 8 -6.10 12.87 -9.66
C ARG A 8 -5.73 14.30 -10.12
N PRO A 9 -4.50 14.64 -10.54
CA PRO A 9 -4.13 15.99 -10.98
C PRO A 9 -4.68 16.38 -12.35
N GLN A 10 -4.96 15.42 -13.25
CA GLN A 10 -5.41 15.70 -14.62
C GLN A 10 -6.89 16.09 -14.73
N MET A 11 -7.64 15.93 -13.64
CA MET A 11 -9.04 16.34 -13.58
C MET A 11 -9.15 17.80 -13.09
N GLY A 12 -8.46 18.72 -13.77
CA GLY A 12 -8.44 20.15 -13.47
C GLY A 12 -9.83 20.76 -13.37
N GLY A 13 -10.16 21.24 -12.21
CA GLY A 13 -11.36 22.00 -11.89
C GLY A 13 -11.43 22.24 -10.37
N LYS A 14 -11.23 23.46 -9.95
CA LYS A 14 -11.37 24.06 -8.61
C LYS A 14 -11.56 23.07 -7.45
N ARG A 15 -10.50 22.91 -6.65
CA ARG A 15 -10.51 22.13 -5.40
C ARG A 15 -11.74 22.46 -4.57
N ARG A 16 -12.71 21.56 -4.52
CA ARG A 16 -13.57 21.42 -3.36
C ARG A 16 -12.94 20.34 -2.49
N ILE A 17 -12.42 20.76 -1.34
CA ILE A 17 -12.15 19.88 -0.22
C ILE A 17 -13.46 19.15 0.04
N ILE A 18 -13.50 17.85 -0.23
CA ILE A 18 -14.64 17.02 0.16
C ILE A 18 -14.49 16.86 1.66
N ALA A 19 -15.20 17.70 2.41
CA ALA A 19 -15.47 17.45 3.81
C ALA A 19 -16.18 16.08 3.94
N PRO A 20 -16.05 15.37 5.07
CA PRO A 20 -16.76 14.10 5.27
C PRO A 20 -18.25 14.39 5.10
N VAL A 21 -18.86 13.79 4.08
CA VAL A 21 -20.28 13.93 3.78
C VAL A 21 -21.03 13.20 4.87
N GLN A 22 -21.50 13.95 5.88
CA GLN A 22 -22.61 13.53 6.71
C GLN A 22 -23.86 13.56 5.84
N HIS A 23 -24.48 12.40 5.70
CA HIS A 23 -25.81 12.09 5.16
C HIS A 23 -26.62 13.28 4.61
N ALA A 24 -26.42 13.61 3.33
CA ALA A 24 -27.38 14.41 2.57
C ALA A 24 -27.34 14.02 1.08
N ASP A 25 -28.50 13.71 0.51
CA ASP A 25 -28.84 13.59 -0.90
C ASP A 25 -28.11 12.53 -1.75
N LYS A 26 -28.47 11.26 -1.51
CA LYS A 26 -28.03 10.08 -2.28
C LYS A 26 -28.16 10.17 -3.82
N PRO A 27 -29.16 10.81 -4.46
CA PRO A 27 -29.26 10.79 -5.93
C PRO A 27 -28.25 11.67 -6.64
N PHE A 28 -27.87 12.82 -6.10
CA PHE A 28 -26.97 13.78 -6.77
C PHE A 28 -25.49 13.30 -6.72
N VAL A 29 -25.05 12.75 -5.60
CA VAL A 29 -23.71 12.17 -5.44
C VAL A 29 -23.54 10.96 -6.37
N SER A 30 -24.55 10.12 -6.51
CA SER A 30 -24.56 8.95 -7.39
C SER A 30 -24.39 9.32 -8.88
N GLN A 31 -25.10 10.36 -9.35
CA GLN A 31 -24.98 10.81 -10.76
C GLN A 31 -23.60 11.40 -11.06
N SER A 32 -23.03 12.19 -10.16
CA SER A 32 -21.69 12.77 -10.30
C SER A 32 -20.62 11.66 -10.35
N LEU A 33 -20.70 10.66 -9.49
CA LEU A 33 -19.77 9.53 -9.45
C LEU A 33 -19.87 8.67 -10.73
N THR A 34 -21.07 8.41 -11.22
CA THR A 34 -21.29 7.68 -12.48
C THR A 34 -20.68 8.41 -13.68
N LEU A 35 -20.83 9.75 -13.74
CA LEU A 35 -20.21 10.58 -14.77
C LEU A 35 -18.66 10.50 -14.68
N THR A 36 -18.13 10.54 -13.48
CA THR A 36 -16.69 10.40 -13.24
C THR A 36 -16.18 9.03 -13.65
N GLY A 37 -16.92 7.96 -13.40
CA GLY A 37 -16.60 6.61 -13.87
C GLY A 37 -16.59 6.50 -15.38
N LYS A 38 -17.52 7.16 -16.09
CA LYS A 38 -17.50 7.23 -17.58
C LYS A 38 -16.28 7.98 -18.10
N LYS A 39 -15.93 9.12 -17.49
CA LYS A 39 -14.71 9.88 -17.84
C LYS A 39 -13.45 9.06 -17.58
N LEU A 40 -13.36 8.39 -16.42
CA LEU A 40 -12.24 7.50 -16.11
C LEU A 40 -12.12 6.38 -17.15
N LYS A 41 -13.22 5.73 -17.52
CA LYS A 41 -13.25 4.71 -18.55
C LYS A 41 -12.79 5.26 -19.93
N ALA A 42 -13.15 6.50 -20.25
CA ALA A 42 -12.72 7.16 -21.48
C ALA A 42 -11.20 7.37 -21.56
N LEU A 43 -10.52 7.64 -20.44
CA LEU A 43 -9.06 7.73 -20.37
C LEU A 43 -8.36 6.41 -20.76
N PHE A 44 -9.05 5.29 -20.62
CA PHE A 44 -8.60 3.96 -21.07
C PHE A 44 -9.19 3.58 -22.45
N GLY A 45 -9.51 4.56 -23.29
CA GLY A 45 -10.05 4.33 -24.62
C GLY A 45 -11.55 4.01 -24.70
N GLY A 46 -12.28 4.07 -23.58
CA GLY A 46 -13.75 3.91 -23.52
C GLY A 46 -14.29 2.49 -23.73
N ARG A 47 -13.49 1.57 -24.26
CA ARG A 47 -13.89 0.20 -24.61
C ARG A 47 -13.57 -0.84 -23.55
N MET A 48 -12.96 -0.43 -22.42
CA MET A 48 -12.58 -1.33 -21.34
C MET A 48 -13.80 -2.07 -20.78
N ARG A 49 -13.72 -3.38 -20.76
CA ARG A 49 -14.74 -4.27 -20.16
C ARG A 49 -14.33 -4.81 -18.80
N PHE A 50 -13.03 -4.92 -18.56
CA PHE A 50 -12.47 -5.47 -17.35
C PHE A 50 -11.09 -4.90 -17.06
N PHE A 51 -10.84 -4.55 -15.80
CA PHE A 51 -9.56 -4.08 -15.29
C PHE A 51 -9.15 -4.93 -14.09
N ALA A 52 -8.18 -5.82 -14.29
CA ALA A 52 -7.69 -6.70 -13.22
C ALA A 52 -6.75 -5.95 -12.27
N ILE A 53 -6.99 -6.10 -10.97
CA ILE A 53 -6.15 -5.56 -9.90
C ILE A 53 -5.69 -6.72 -9.02
N GLY A 54 -4.38 -6.85 -8.81
CA GLY A 54 -3.80 -7.91 -8.00
C GLY A 54 -2.31 -7.67 -7.71
N GLY A 55 -1.69 -8.57 -6.97
CA GLY A 55 -0.27 -8.57 -6.65
C GLY A 55 0.13 -7.71 -5.45
N ALA A 56 -0.72 -6.79 -4.99
CA ALA A 56 -0.52 -6.01 -3.77
C ALA A 56 -1.88 -5.60 -3.19
N LYS A 57 -1.87 -5.19 -1.92
CA LYS A 57 -3.06 -4.64 -1.28
C LYS A 57 -3.50 -3.37 -2.00
N PHE A 58 -4.78 -3.32 -2.39
CA PHE A 58 -5.32 -2.16 -3.08
C PHE A 58 -5.79 -1.10 -2.09
N ASP A 59 -5.58 0.17 -2.42
CA ASP A 59 -6.02 1.29 -1.59
C ASP A 59 -7.55 1.29 -1.44
N SER A 60 -8.05 1.24 -0.21
CA SER A 60 -9.47 1.07 0.09
C SER A 60 -10.32 2.29 -0.30
N GLU A 61 -9.75 3.52 -0.29
CA GLU A 61 -10.46 4.71 -0.74
C GLU A 61 -10.58 4.71 -2.28
N ALA A 62 -9.47 4.35 -2.96
CA ALA A 62 -9.47 4.20 -4.42
C ALA A 62 -10.40 3.07 -4.86
N GLU A 63 -10.43 1.95 -4.13
CA GLU A 63 -11.32 0.83 -4.43
C GLU A 63 -12.80 1.21 -4.27
N ARG A 64 -13.14 1.89 -3.16
CA ARG A 64 -14.50 2.39 -2.93
C ARG A 64 -14.93 3.35 -4.03
N PHE A 65 -14.04 4.28 -4.40
CA PHE A 65 -14.28 5.20 -5.50
C PHE A 65 -14.55 4.47 -6.83
N LEU A 66 -13.73 3.48 -7.21
CA LEU A 66 -13.94 2.71 -8.43
C LEU A 66 -15.28 1.98 -8.41
N LYS A 67 -15.64 1.38 -7.26
CA LYS A 67 -16.91 0.68 -7.09
C LYS A 67 -18.11 1.62 -7.21
N GLU A 68 -18.10 2.74 -6.51
CA GLU A 68 -19.16 3.75 -6.53
C GLU A 68 -19.29 4.44 -7.90
N ALA A 69 -18.17 4.65 -8.60
CA ALA A 69 -18.13 5.17 -9.95
C ALA A 69 -18.58 4.15 -11.03
N GLY A 70 -18.83 2.90 -10.66
CA GLY A 70 -19.21 1.85 -11.61
C GLY A 70 -18.12 1.48 -12.60
N PHE A 71 -16.83 1.65 -12.22
CA PHE A 71 -15.70 1.28 -13.07
C PHE A 71 -15.56 -0.25 -13.14
N PRO A 72 -15.32 -0.84 -14.33
CA PRO A 72 -15.31 -2.29 -14.51
C PRO A 72 -14.01 -2.91 -14.03
N TYR A 73 -13.86 -3.15 -12.74
CA TYR A 73 -12.68 -3.79 -12.17
C TYR A 73 -12.99 -5.12 -11.49
N GLY A 74 -11.94 -5.91 -11.28
CA GLY A 74 -11.94 -7.09 -10.44
C GLY A 74 -10.69 -7.16 -9.60
N ILE A 75 -10.80 -7.79 -8.45
CA ILE A 75 -9.70 -8.05 -7.52
C ILE A 75 -9.34 -9.53 -7.62
N GLY A 76 -8.02 -9.82 -7.67
CA GLY A 76 -7.51 -11.19 -7.63
C GLY A 76 -6.40 -11.33 -6.60
N TYR A 77 -6.39 -12.48 -5.93
CA TYR A 77 -5.37 -12.88 -4.97
C TYR A 77 -4.74 -14.20 -5.40
N GLY A 78 -3.43 -14.28 -5.23
CA GLY A 78 -2.66 -15.48 -5.45
C GLY A 78 -1.16 -15.21 -5.57
N LEU A 79 -0.40 -16.26 -5.84
CA LEU A 79 1.06 -16.26 -5.86
C LEU A 79 1.55 -16.93 -7.14
N THR A 80 2.81 -16.70 -7.49
CA THR A 80 3.46 -17.38 -8.62
C THR A 80 3.41 -18.91 -8.45
N GLU A 81 3.57 -19.37 -7.23
CA GLU A 81 3.54 -20.76 -6.81
C GLU A 81 2.17 -21.44 -7.01
N THR A 82 1.13 -20.66 -7.29
CA THR A 82 -0.25 -21.16 -7.48
C THR A 82 -0.83 -20.82 -8.86
N ALA A 83 0.00 -20.41 -9.82
CA ALA A 83 -0.23 -20.18 -11.27
C ALA A 83 -1.44 -19.33 -11.69
N PRO A 84 -1.58 -18.08 -11.32
CA PRO A 84 -1.25 -17.41 -10.06
C PRO A 84 -2.46 -17.23 -9.12
N LEU A 85 -3.72 -17.53 -9.53
CA LEU A 85 -4.93 -17.10 -8.83
C LEU A 85 -5.49 -18.16 -7.89
N LEU A 86 -5.74 -17.75 -6.65
CA LEU A 86 -6.43 -18.53 -5.62
C LEU A 86 -7.86 -18.03 -5.36
N ALA A 87 -8.04 -16.71 -5.34
CA ALA A 87 -9.33 -16.08 -5.05
C ALA A 87 -9.56 -14.86 -5.94
N GLY A 88 -10.82 -14.50 -6.16
CA GLY A 88 -11.14 -13.34 -6.96
C GLY A 88 -12.61 -12.96 -6.94
N ALA A 89 -12.88 -11.69 -7.26
CA ALA A 89 -14.22 -11.17 -7.48
C ALA A 89 -14.20 -10.12 -8.59
N VAL A 90 -15.30 -10.01 -9.35
CA VAL A 90 -15.39 -9.11 -10.49
C VAL A 90 -16.66 -8.25 -10.45
N GLY A 91 -16.54 -7.01 -10.91
CA GLY A 91 -17.66 -6.10 -11.12
C GLY A 91 -18.51 -5.90 -9.85
N LYS A 92 -19.81 -6.13 -9.95
CA LYS A 92 -20.75 -5.93 -8.82
C LYS A 92 -20.51 -6.86 -7.63
N MET A 93 -19.89 -8.02 -7.87
CA MET A 93 -19.53 -8.98 -6.82
C MET A 93 -18.39 -8.49 -5.93
N VAL A 94 -17.58 -7.54 -6.36
CA VAL A 94 -16.45 -7.06 -5.55
C VAL A 94 -16.95 -6.49 -4.22
N ARG A 95 -16.30 -6.94 -3.12
CA ARG A 95 -16.51 -6.38 -1.77
C ARG A 95 -15.24 -5.65 -1.38
N VAL A 96 -15.35 -4.34 -1.12
CA VAL A 96 -14.21 -3.48 -0.80
C VAL A 96 -13.38 -4.06 0.36
N GLY A 97 -12.08 -4.13 0.16
CA GLY A 97 -11.11 -4.69 1.13
C GLY A 97 -11.00 -6.21 1.12
N SER A 98 -11.82 -6.93 0.32
CA SER A 98 -11.73 -8.38 0.16
C SER A 98 -11.07 -8.74 -1.17
N THR A 99 -10.43 -9.91 -1.20
CA THR A 99 -9.87 -10.51 -2.43
C THR A 99 -10.87 -11.40 -3.18
N GLY A 100 -12.10 -11.53 -2.66
CA GLY A 100 -13.11 -12.42 -3.22
C GLY A 100 -13.14 -13.81 -2.57
N PRO A 101 -14.06 -14.68 -2.99
CA PRO A 101 -14.09 -16.09 -2.61
C PRO A 101 -13.03 -16.90 -3.35
N ALA A 102 -12.76 -18.12 -2.89
CA ALA A 102 -11.92 -19.08 -3.59
C ALA A 102 -12.44 -19.34 -5.01
N LEU A 103 -11.54 -19.50 -5.97
CA LEU A 103 -11.90 -19.86 -7.34
C LEU A 103 -12.31 -21.33 -7.42
N GLN A 104 -13.01 -21.67 -8.49
CA GLN A 104 -13.40 -23.06 -8.75
C GLN A 104 -12.18 -23.99 -8.80
N GLY A 105 -12.21 -25.08 -8.05
CA GLY A 105 -11.10 -26.03 -7.93
C GLY A 105 -9.98 -25.60 -6.99
N VAL A 106 -10.18 -24.50 -6.25
CA VAL A 106 -9.26 -24.04 -5.20
C VAL A 106 -9.93 -24.25 -3.85
N GLU A 107 -9.22 -24.90 -2.95
CA GLU A 107 -9.59 -25.00 -1.54
C GLU A 107 -8.70 -24.08 -0.72
N LEU A 108 -9.30 -23.31 0.19
CA LEU A 108 -8.59 -22.41 1.11
C LEU A 108 -9.07 -22.67 2.53
N ARG A 109 -8.13 -22.73 3.45
CA ARG A 109 -8.41 -22.77 4.89
C ARG A 109 -7.43 -21.88 5.64
N LEU A 110 -7.72 -21.65 6.91
CA LEU A 110 -6.79 -20.99 7.83
C LEU A 110 -6.03 -22.03 8.64
N ASP A 111 -4.72 -21.84 8.75
CA ASP A 111 -3.84 -22.60 9.64
C ASP A 111 -3.41 -21.71 10.80
N ASN A 112 -3.12 -22.29 11.98
CA ASN A 112 -2.70 -21.58 13.18
C ASN A 112 -3.62 -20.39 13.55
N VAL A 113 -4.92 -20.65 13.61
CA VAL A 113 -5.93 -19.62 13.86
C VAL A 113 -5.82 -19.05 15.28
N ASN A 114 -5.66 -17.74 15.39
CA ASN A 114 -5.75 -17.04 16.65
C ASN A 114 -7.21 -16.96 17.11
N ALA A 115 -7.51 -17.58 18.25
CA ALA A 115 -8.88 -17.70 18.77
C ALA A 115 -9.55 -16.36 19.09
N SER A 116 -8.77 -15.30 19.40
CA SER A 116 -9.32 -13.99 19.76
C SER A 116 -9.66 -13.14 18.52
N THR A 117 -8.92 -13.32 17.40
CA THR A 117 -9.08 -12.52 16.20
C THR A 117 -9.72 -13.26 15.03
N GLY A 118 -9.78 -14.59 15.09
CA GLY A 118 -10.21 -15.44 13.97
C GLY A 118 -9.29 -15.40 12.75
N GLN A 119 -8.07 -14.86 12.91
CA GLN A 119 -7.07 -14.75 11.85
C GLN A 119 -6.10 -15.91 11.89
N GLY A 120 -5.65 -16.35 10.72
CA GLY A 120 -4.66 -17.41 10.59
C GLY A 120 -3.90 -17.30 9.28
N GLU A 121 -2.89 -18.14 9.10
CA GLU A 121 -2.21 -18.29 7.82
C GLU A 121 -3.18 -18.87 6.80
N ILE A 122 -3.30 -18.24 5.64
CA ILE A 122 -4.07 -18.79 4.53
C ILE A 122 -3.25 -19.91 3.90
N VAL A 123 -3.77 -21.12 3.89
CA VAL A 123 -3.18 -22.26 3.19
C VAL A 123 -4.10 -22.71 2.06
N ALA A 124 -3.49 -23.16 0.96
CA ALA A 124 -4.18 -23.42 -0.29
C ALA A 124 -3.96 -24.86 -0.76
N LYS A 125 -4.99 -25.46 -1.36
CA LYS A 125 -4.90 -26.71 -2.10
C LYS A 125 -5.52 -26.52 -3.47
N THR A 126 -4.73 -26.71 -4.52
CA THR A 126 -5.15 -26.50 -5.90
C THR A 126 -4.30 -27.34 -6.85
N PRO A 127 -4.86 -27.84 -7.96
CA PRO A 127 -4.10 -28.56 -8.99
C PRO A 127 -3.06 -27.66 -9.69
N CYS A 128 -3.19 -26.34 -9.57
CA CYS A 128 -2.24 -25.36 -10.15
C CYS A 128 -1.08 -25.04 -9.23
N CYS A 129 -0.96 -25.68 -8.06
CA CYS A 129 0.15 -25.45 -7.15
C CYS A 129 1.46 -26.03 -7.73
N MET A 130 2.56 -25.33 -7.49
CA MET A 130 3.90 -25.81 -7.83
C MET A 130 4.19 -27.17 -7.16
N SER A 131 5.04 -27.97 -7.76
CA SER A 131 5.58 -29.19 -7.15
C SER A 131 6.73 -28.90 -6.16
N GLY A 132 7.35 -27.75 -6.23
CA GLY A 132 8.43 -27.32 -5.34
C GLY A 132 9.35 -26.28 -5.96
N TYR A 133 10.30 -25.81 -5.16
CA TYR A 133 11.35 -24.89 -5.59
C TYR A 133 12.52 -25.66 -6.22
N TYR A 134 12.97 -25.20 -7.38
CA TYR A 134 14.03 -25.86 -8.13
C TYR A 134 15.33 -25.95 -7.32
N LYS A 135 15.84 -27.17 -7.13
CA LYS A 135 17.06 -27.48 -6.35
C LYS A 135 17.07 -26.91 -4.92
N ASN A 136 15.91 -26.78 -4.30
CA ASN A 136 15.77 -26.30 -2.93
C ASN A 136 14.72 -27.12 -2.17
N GLU A 137 15.14 -28.29 -1.70
CA GLU A 137 14.27 -29.25 -1.00
C GLU A 137 13.82 -28.72 0.36
N GLU A 138 14.67 -27.96 1.06
CA GLU A 138 14.35 -27.36 2.34
C GLU A 138 13.22 -26.36 2.20
N ALA A 139 13.37 -25.38 1.30
CA ALA A 139 12.32 -24.42 1.04
C ALA A 139 11.03 -25.06 0.49
N THR A 140 11.17 -26.16 -0.26
CA THR A 140 10.02 -26.91 -0.75
C THR A 140 9.25 -27.57 0.40
N ARG A 141 9.95 -28.23 1.31
CA ARG A 141 9.34 -28.87 2.48
C ARG A 141 8.64 -27.83 3.36
N ASP A 142 9.29 -26.69 3.59
CA ASP A 142 8.74 -25.60 4.43
C ASP A 142 7.53 -24.90 3.80
N ALA A 143 7.41 -24.98 2.47
CA ALA A 143 6.28 -24.41 1.74
C ALA A 143 4.98 -25.20 1.87
N PHE A 144 5.01 -26.41 2.43
CA PHE A 144 3.83 -27.25 2.57
C PHE A 144 3.58 -27.64 4.03
N THR A 145 2.32 -27.83 4.38
CA THR A 145 1.92 -28.46 5.64
C THR A 145 2.13 -29.97 5.57
N GLU A 146 2.15 -30.67 6.71
CA GLU A 146 2.28 -32.12 6.78
C GLU A 146 1.18 -32.87 5.99
N ASP A 147 -0.02 -32.29 5.91
CA ASP A 147 -1.17 -32.80 5.15
C ASP A 147 -1.24 -32.25 3.70
N GLY A 148 -0.15 -31.63 3.23
CA GLY A 148 0.06 -31.29 1.82
C GLY A 148 -0.63 -30.01 1.33
N TRP A 149 -0.99 -29.07 2.22
CA TRP A 149 -1.47 -27.75 1.84
C TRP A 149 -0.30 -26.79 1.63
N PHE A 150 -0.38 -25.97 0.59
CA PHE A 150 0.61 -24.95 0.32
C PHE A 150 0.45 -23.77 1.29
N ARG A 151 1.53 -23.40 1.96
CA ARG A 151 1.62 -22.24 2.85
C ARG A 151 1.83 -20.98 2.04
N THR A 152 0.83 -20.09 2.02
CA THR A 152 0.96 -18.83 1.26
C THR A 152 1.87 -17.83 1.95
N GLY A 153 2.09 -17.94 3.25
CA GLY A 153 2.74 -16.95 4.09
C GLY A 153 1.92 -15.66 4.25
N ASP A 154 0.67 -15.64 3.81
CA ASP A 154 -0.25 -14.52 3.97
C ASP A 154 -1.18 -14.78 5.16
N LEU A 155 -1.32 -13.79 6.01
CA LEU A 155 -2.26 -13.79 7.12
C LEU A 155 -3.58 -13.14 6.71
N GLY A 156 -4.68 -13.74 7.16
CA GLY A 156 -6.00 -13.21 6.84
C GLY A 156 -7.11 -13.87 7.64
N TYR A 157 -8.34 -13.63 7.24
CA TYR A 157 -9.50 -14.33 7.74
C TYR A 157 -10.45 -14.68 6.58
N ILE A 158 -11.22 -15.72 6.76
CA ILE A 158 -12.26 -16.17 5.83
C ILE A 158 -13.59 -15.90 6.51
N ALA A 159 -14.42 -15.06 5.90
CA ALA A 159 -15.75 -14.76 6.40
C ALA A 159 -16.66 -16.01 6.28
N PRO A 160 -17.75 -16.12 7.07
CA PRO A 160 -18.65 -17.28 7.02
C PRO A 160 -19.26 -17.58 5.64
N ASP A 161 -19.35 -16.57 4.79
CA ASP A 161 -19.82 -16.67 3.40
C ASP A 161 -18.69 -16.94 2.39
N GLY A 162 -17.50 -17.32 2.86
CA GLY A 162 -16.35 -17.71 2.04
C GLY A 162 -15.50 -16.55 1.48
N TRP A 163 -15.80 -15.31 1.84
CA TRP A 163 -15.01 -14.15 1.41
C TRP A 163 -13.69 -14.03 2.17
N ILE A 164 -12.61 -13.78 1.43
CA ILE A 164 -11.25 -13.77 1.96
C ILE A 164 -10.76 -12.34 2.11
N PHE A 165 -10.17 -12.04 3.26
CA PHE A 165 -9.60 -10.74 3.61
C PHE A 165 -8.15 -10.92 4.05
N ILE A 166 -7.22 -10.43 3.23
CA ILE A 166 -5.79 -10.46 3.52
C ILE A 166 -5.46 -9.33 4.49
N LYS A 167 -4.69 -9.63 5.53
CA LYS A 167 -4.19 -8.65 6.50
C LYS A 167 -2.77 -8.22 6.21
N GLY A 168 -1.88 -9.17 5.94
CA GLY A 168 -0.49 -8.90 5.63
C GLY A 168 0.30 -10.18 5.46
N ARG A 169 1.63 -10.05 5.37
CA ARG A 169 2.56 -11.17 5.31
C ARG A 169 2.99 -11.59 6.71
N LEU A 170 3.00 -12.90 6.99
CA LEU A 170 3.51 -13.43 8.26
C LEU A 170 4.94 -12.98 8.55
N LYS A 171 5.82 -12.99 7.54
CA LYS A 171 7.23 -12.58 7.66
C LYS A 171 7.41 -11.10 7.95
N ASN A 172 6.45 -10.26 7.61
CA ASN A 172 6.52 -8.80 7.79
C ASN A 172 5.80 -8.35 9.06
N MET A 173 5.05 -9.24 9.70
CA MET A 173 4.32 -8.92 10.91
C MET A 173 5.29 -8.53 12.03
N ILE A 174 5.03 -7.39 12.66
CA ILE A 174 5.77 -6.91 13.83
C ILE A 174 4.94 -7.27 15.06
N VAL A 175 5.59 -7.89 16.05
CA VAL A 175 4.95 -8.16 17.34
C VAL A 175 5.22 -6.97 18.25
N GLY A 176 4.18 -6.23 18.60
CA GLY A 176 4.29 -5.08 19.48
C GLY A 176 4.63 -5.46 20.93
N PRO A 177 5.00 -4.45 21.75
CA PRO A 177 5.45 -4.69 23.12
C PRO A 177 4.41 -5.40 24.03
N SER A 178 3.12 -5.27 23.73
CA SER A 178 2.03 -5.92 24.46
C SER A 178 1.58 -7.23 23.81
N GLY A 179 2.33 -7.74 22.81
CA GLY A 179 2.00 -8.98 22.10
C GLY A 179 0.97 -8.80 20.96
N GLU A 180 0.63 -7.57 20.61
CA GLU A 180 -0.25 -7.29 19.49
C GLU A 180 0.44 -7.49 18.13
N ASN A 181 -0.31 -7.99 17.16
CA ASN A 181 0.15 -8.15 15.79
C ASN A 181 -0.04 -6.85 15.02
N ILE A 182 1.05 -6.27 14.57
CA ILE A 182 1.08 -5.05 13.77
C ILE A 182 1.40 -5.45 12.33
N TYR A 183 0.60 -4.98 11.39
CA TYR A 183 0.77 -5.23 9.96
C TYR A 183 1.32 -3.98 9.26
N PRO A 184 2.60 -3.95 8.92
CA PRO A 184 3.22 -2.79 8.27
C PRO A 184 2.48 -2.35 7.01
N GLU A 185 1.94 -3.29 6.24
CA GLU A 185 1.21 -3.02 5.00
C GLU A 185 -0.06 -2.18 5.21
N ASP A 186 -0.72 -2.33 6.37
CA ASP A 186 -1.89 -1.52 6.72
C ASP A 186 -1.50 -0.06 6.96
N ILE A 187 -0.38 0.16 7.63
CA ILE A 187 0.16 1.51 7.91
C ILE A 187 0.67 2.14 6.61
N GLU A 188 1.42 1.39 5.81
CA GLU A 188 1.91 1.83 4.50
C GLU A 188 0.80 2.20 3.54
N GLN A 189 -0.31 1.49 3.59
CA GLN A 189 -1.49 1.86 2.82
C GLN A 189 -1.97 3.26 3.18
N VAL A 190 -2.01 3.60 4.48
CA VAL A 190 -2.38 4.93 4.95
C VAL A 190 -1.35 5.98 4.52
N ILE A 191 -0.05 5.69 4.69
CA ILE A 191 1.04 6.56 4.26
C ILE A 191 0.97 6.81 2.75
N ASN A 192 0.87 5.74 1.98
CA ASN A 192 0.80 5.78 0.52
C ASN A 192 -0.48 6.43 -0.02
N SER A 193 -1.53 6.59 0.77
CA SER A 193 -2.72 7.38 0.36
C SER A 193 -2.45 8.88 0.32
N ASN A 194 -1.40 9.37 0.98
CA ASN A 194 -1.02 10.78 0.92
C ASN A 194 -0.38 11.11 -0.43
N PRO A 195 -0.86 12.16 -1.15
CA PRO A 195 -0.37 12.50 -2.48
C PRO A 195 1.12 12.83 -2.58
N ILE A 196 1.75 13.29 -1.49
CA ILE A 196 3.19 13.63 -1.46
C ILE A 196 4.10 12.41 -1.32
N VAL A 197 3.54 11.21 -1.11
CA VAL A 197 4.28 9.97 -0.93
C VAL A 197 4.23 9.15 -2.22
N ALA A 198 5.39 8.80 -2.75
CA ALA A 198 5.49 7.87 -3.87
C ALA A 198 5.42 6.42 -3.38
N GLU A 199 6.23 6.07 -2.39
CA GLU A 199 6.30 4.73 -1.81
C GLU A 199 6.73 4.81 -0.34
N SER A 200 6.38 3.79 0.46
CA SER A 200 6.81 3.70 1.85
C SER A 200 7.08 2.27 2.29
N VAL A 201 7.93 2.12 3.30
CA VAL A 201 8.18 0.89 4.06
C VAL A 201 8.11 1.22 5.53
N VAL A 202 7.28 0.49 6.27
CA VAL A 202 7.21 0.59 7.73
C VAL A 202 8.00 -0.56 8.34
N THR A 203 8.85 -0.22 9.31
CA THR A 203 9.70 -1.17 10.03
C THR A 203 9.78 -0.78 11.51
N GLU A 204 10.47 -1.60 12.28
CA GLU A 204 10.74 -1.36 13.69
C GLU A 204 12.18 -0.90 13.90
N GLU A 205 12.36 0.15 14.68
CA GLU A 205 13.64 0.63 15.17
C GLU A 205 13.56 0.83 16.68
N ASN A 206 14.33 0.05 17.45
CA ASN A 206 14.37 0.12 18.93
C ASN A 206 12.97 0.00 19.58
N GLY A 207 12.15 -0.95 19.14
CA GLY A 207 10.80 -1.18 19.67
C GLY A 207 9.76 -0.14 19.25
N LYS A 208 10.09 0.73 18.29
CA LYS A 208 9.18 1.77 17.79
C LYS A 208 8.99 1.65 16.29
N LEU A 209 7.76 1.88 15.83
CA LEU A 209 7.47 1.89 14.41
C LEU A 209 8.00 3.16 13.76
N VAL A 210 8.72 2.98 12.66
CA VAL A 210 9.25 4.06 11.82
C VAL A 210 8.83 3.84 10.37
N ALA A 211 8.58 4.93 9.65
CA ALA A 211 8.26 4.87 8.24
C ALA A 211 9.42 5.43 7.41
N LEU A 212 9.97 4.60 6.53
CA LEU A 212 10.85 5.03 5.46
C LEU A 212 9.96 5.47 4.29
N VAL A 213 10.18 6.66 3.76
CA VAL A 213 9.31 7.24 2.73
C VAL A 213 10.15 7.73 1.57
N HIS A 214 9.77 7.35 0.37
CA HIS A 214 10.20 8.02 -0.84
C HIS A 214 9.14 9.05 -1.21
N PHE A 215 9.52 10.33 -1.20
CA PHE A 215 8.62 11.43 -1.47
C PHE A 215 8.45 11.68 -2.98
N ASP A 216 7.25 12.09 -3.39
CA ASP A 216 6.99 12.65 -4.72
C ASP A 216 7.29 14.17 -4.66
N MET A 217 8.50 14.54 -5.05
CA MET A 217 8.96 15.94 -4.99
C MET A 217 8.08 16.86 -5.84
N ALA A 218 7.60 16.42 -7.00
CA ALA A 218 6.71 17.21 -7.84
C ALA A 218 5.36 17.48 -7.13
N ALA A 219 4.85 16.49 -6.39
CA ALA A 219 3.64 16.68 -5.59
C ALA A 219 3.87 17.60 -4.38
N ILE A 220 5.05 17.56 -3.76
CA ILE A 220 5.45 18.49 -2.70
C ILE A 220 5.51 19.92 -3.25
N GLU A 221 6.22 20.16 -4.34
CA GLU A 221 6.31 21.47 -4.98
C GLU A 221 4.93 22.03 -5.37
N ALA A 222 4.06 21.17 -5.89
CA ALA A 222 2.69 21.58 -6.26
C ALA A 222 1.81 21.92 -5.05
N ARG A 223 2.09 21.34 -3.88
CA ARG A 223 1.29 21.53 -2.65
C ARG A 223 1.79 22.67 -1.78
N TYR A 224 3.11 22.88 -1.74
CA TYR A 224 3.77 23.85 -0.90
C TYR A 224 4.43 24.95 -1.75
N GLU A 225 3.75 26.07 -1.97
CA GLU A 225 4.27 27.21 -2.75
C GLU A 225 5.58 27.76 -2.18
N GLU A 226 5.78 27.68 -0.86
CA GLU A 226 7.01 28.09 -0.20
C GLU A 226 8.18 27.21 -0.61
N PHE A 227 7.97 25.88 -0.71
CA PHE A 227 8.98 24.94 -1.16
C PHE A 227 9.44 25.26 -2.59
N LYS A 228 8.50 25.55 -3.46
CA LYS A 228 8.78 25.95 -4.85
C LYS A 228 9.62 27.23 -4.93
N LYS A 229 9.32 28.24 -4.07
CA LYS A 229 10.09 29.47 -4.03
C LYS A 229 11.53 29.26 -3.55
N ILE A 230 11.75 28.36 -2.57
CA ILE A 230 13.08 28.01 -2.07
C ILE A 230 13.88 27.31 -3.17
N VAL A 231 13.30 26.31 -3.83
CA VAL A 231 13.95 25.55 -4.90
C VAL A 231 14.30 26.46 -6.09
N SER A 232 13.37 27.30 -6.55
CA SER A 232 13.62 28.23 -7.68
C SER A 232 14.61 29.35 -7.34
N GLY A 233 14.63 29.82 -6.11
CA GLY A 233 15.57 30.87 -5.65
C GLY A 233 17.00 30.37 -5.51
N SER A 234 17.20 29.05 -5.34
CA SER A 234 18.56 28.47 -5.20
C SER A 234 19.34 28.41 -6.50
N THR A 235 18.67 28.54 -7.66
CA THR A 235 19.29 28.42 -8.98
C THR A 235 19.99 29.71 -9.44
N GLU A 236 19.73 30.87 -8.79
CA GLU A 236 20.18 32.16 -9.30
C GLU A 236 21.34 32.84 -8.55
N GLN A 237 21.83 32.33 -7.40
CA GLN A 237 22.91 33.03 -6.66
C GLN A 237 23.90 32.08 -5.94
N ILE A 238 25.15 32.18 -6.31
CA ILE A 238 26.29 31.36 -5.91
C ILE A 238 26.79 31.73 -4.48
N GLY A 239 27.07 30.71 -3.65
CA GLY A 239 27.89 30.76 -2.43
C GLY A 239 27.11 30.79 -1.10
N GLN A 240 26.94 31.97 -0.49
CA GLN A 240 26.33 32.10 0.85
C GLN A 240 24.80 31.91 0.90
N LYS A 241 24.09 32.21 -0.18
CA LYS A 241 22.66 31.99 -0.28
C LYS A 241 22.27 30.49 -0.46
N TYR A 242 23.21 29.70 -0.97
CA TYR A 242 22.98 28.24 -1.14
C TYR A 242 22.88 27.53 0.21
N ALA A 243 23.74 27.87 1.19
CA ALA A 243 23.70 27.28 2.52
C ALA A 243 22.39 27.65 3.27
N ALA A 244 21.97 28.91 3.22
CA ALA A 244 20.72 29.36 3.84
C ALA A 244 19.49 28.73 3.18
N SER A 245 19.50 28.55 1.85
CA SER A 245 18.44 27.89 1.12
C SER A 245 18.37 26.40 1.44
N LYS A 246 19.49 25.73 1.65
CA LYS A 246 19.55 24.32 2.03
C LYS A 246 18.97 24.10 3.43
N GLU A 247 19.33 24.92 4.39
CA GLU A 247 18.82 24.87 5.76
C GLU A 247 17.28 25.09 5.79
N GLN A 248 16.79 26.07 5.02
CA GLN A 248 15.34 26.30 4.90
C GLN A 248 14.61 25.12 4.26
N LEU A 249 15.22 24.45 3.28
CA LEU A 249 14.67 23.27 2.62
C LEU A 249 14.58 22.09 3.61
N GLU A 250 15.66 21.87 4.38
CA GLU A 250 15.72 20.83 5.40
C GLU A 250 14.68 21.07 6.51
N GLN A 251 14.55 22.31 6.99
CA GLN A 251 13.52 22.69 7.97
C GLN A 251 12.11 22.43 7.44
N LYS A 252 11.85 22.78 6.19
CA LYS A 252 10.53 22.55 5.57
C LYS A 252 10.24 21.08 5.35
N MET A 253 11.23 20.28 4.97
CA MET A 253 11.08 18.83 4.88
C MET A 253 10.79 18.21 6.25
N GLU A 254 11.40 18.69 7.32
CA GLU A 254 11.10 18.21 8.68
C GLU A 254 9.67 18.58 9.13
N GLU A 255 9.13 19.73 8.71
CA GLU A 255 7.71 20.04 8.93
C GLU A 255 6.80 19.06 8.19
N ILE A 256 7.09 18.82 6.91
CA ILE A 256 6.32 17.88 6.07
C ILE A 256 6.33 16.47 6.65
N LYS A 257 7.48 15.99 7.15
CA LYS A 257 7.58 14.70 7.84
C LYS A 257 6.71 14.67 9.10
N ARG A 258 6.70 15.72 9.91
CA ARG A 258 5.87 15.82 11.12
C ARG A 258 4.38 15.85 10.80
N GLU A 259 3.98 16.59 9.76
CA GLU A 259 2.62 16.60 9.25
C GLU A 259 2.18 15.19 8.80
N LEU A 260 3.08 14.47 8.12
CA LEU A 260 2.80 13.11 7.66
C LEU A 260 2.64 12.13 8.85
N VAL A 261 3.48 12.22 9.89
CA VAL A 261 3.31 11.44 11.13
C VAL A 261 1.93 11.70 11.75
N THR A 262 1.55 12.97 11.90
CA THR A 262 0.26 13.36 12.46
C THR A 262 -0.90 12.82 11.63
N TYR A 263 -0.82 12.95 10.31
CA TYR A 263 -1.81 12.42 9.38
C TYR A 263 -1.99 10.91 9.50
N VAL A 264 -0.89 10.15 9.51
CA VAL A 264 -0.91 8.70 9.64
C VAL A 264 -1.50 8.28 10.97
N ASN A 265 -0.99 8.86 12.08
CA ASN A 265 -1.40 8.51 13.43
C ASN A 265 -2.86 8.87 13.75
N SER A 266 -3.47 9.80 12.99
CA SER A 266 -4.90 10.08 13.08
C SER A 266 -5.79 9.01 12.41
N LYS A 267 -5.21 8.15 11.57
CA LYS A 267 -5.96 7.16 10.76
C LYS A 267 -5.68 5.70 11.13
N VAL A 268 -4.62 5.44 11.89
CA VAL A 268 -4.25 4.11 12.35
C VAL A 268 -4.68 3.91 13.81
N ASN A 269 -4.76 2.66 14.27
CA ASN A 269 -5.02 2.35 15.67
C ASN A 269 -3.80 2.70 16.55
N ARG A 270 -4.00 2.73 17.87
CA ARG A 270 -2.98 3.12 18.86
C ARG A 270 -1.67 2.32 18.76
N PHE A 271 -1.75 1.04 18.45
CA PHE A 271 -0.59 0.15 18.37
C PHE A 271 0.18 0.28 17.04
N SER A 272 -0.47 0.83 16.02
CA SER A 272 0.08 1.02 14.69
C SER A 272 0.61 2.43 14.45
N GLN A 273 0.75 3.24 15.50
CA GLN A 273 1.25 4.62 15.39
C GLN A 273 2.75 4.62 15.12
N ILE A 274 3.17 5.41 14.13
CA ILE A 274 4.58 5.63 13.81
C ILE A 274 5.15 6.77 14.63
N THR A 275 6.42 6.68 14.99
CA THR A 275 7.11 7.70 15.79
C THR A 275 7.82 8.74 14.94
N LYS A 276 8.34 8.34 13.77
CA LYS A 276 9.03 9.23 12.85
C LYS A 276 8.89 8.78 11.40
N VAL A 277 9.10 9.72 10.50
CA VAL A 277 9.26 9.49 9.07
C VAL A 277 10.71 9.80 8.70
N ILE A 278 11.34 8.89 7.97
CA ILE A 278 12.69 9.01 7.44
C ILE A 278 12.58 9.11 5.94
N ASP A 279 13.19 10.12 5.34
CA ASP A 279 13.28 10.23 3.89
C ASP A 279 14.30 9.22 3.36
N ASN A 280 13.86 8.35 2.44
CA ASN A 280 14.75 7.38 1.81
C ASN A 280 15.64 8.02 0.71
N GLY A 281 15.35 9.26 0.31
CA GLY A 281 16.11 10.02 -0.67
C GLY A 281 16.03 9.51 -2.11
N CYS A 282 15.68 8.24 -2.32
CA CYS A 282 15.59 7.58 -3.63
C CYS A 282 14.49 6.52 -3.64
N GLU A 283 14.19 5.99 -4.82
CA GLU A 283 13.28 4.85 -4.95
C GLU A 283 13.80 3.63 -4.19
N PHE A 284 12.86 2.84 -3.64
CA PHE A 284 13.22 1.58 -2.98
C PHE A 284 13.72 0.54 -3.97
N GLU A 285 14.68 -0.28 -3.53
CA GLU A 285 15.10 -1.46 -4.28
C GLU A 285 13.94 -2.43 -4.46
N LYS A 286 13.77 -2.90 -5.69
CA LYS A 286 12.64 -3.76 -6.06
C LYS A 286 13.11 -5.09 -6.64
N THR A 287 12.28 -6.10 -6.45
CA THR A 287 12.40 -7.37 -7.17
C THR A 287 12.08 -7.18 -8.66
N PRO A 288 12.41 -8.14 -9.55
CA PRO A 288 11.97 -8.11 -10.95
C PRO A 288 10.45 -7.96 -11.10
N THR A 289 9.67 -8.43 -10.12
CA THR A 289 8.20 -8.29 -10.07
C THR A 289 7.75 -6.95 -9.47
N LYS A 290 8.66 -5.98 -9.33
CA LYS A 290 8.38 -4.62 -8.84
C LYS A 290 7.90 -4.53 -7.37
N LYS A 291 8.18 -5.53 -6.54
CA LYS A 291 7.93 -5.51 -5.09
C LYS A 291 9.16 -4.99 -4.35
N ILE A 292 8.96 -4.16 -3.34
CA ILE A 292 10.05 -3.62 -2.51
C ILE A 292 10.74 -4.76 -1.76
N ARG A 293 12.07 -4.76 -1.74
CA ARG A 293 12.92 -5.71 -1.01
C ARG A 293 13.03 -5.31 0.46
N ARG A 294 11.97 -5.53 1.24
CA ARG A 294 11.85 -5.08 2.63
C ARG A 294 13.03 -5.43 3.51
N PHE A 295 13.55 -6.64 3.41
CA PHE A 295 14.65 -7.13 4.25
C PHE A 295 15.88 -6.21 4.23
N VAL A 296 16.15 -5.50 3.12
CA VAL A 296 17.24 -4.54 3.00
C VAL A 296 17.04 -3.38 3.98
N TYR A 297 15.82 -2.90 4.08
CA TYR A 297 15.46 -1.73 4.89
C TYR A 297 15.25 -2.09 6.36
N GLU A 298 14.76 -3.29 6.66
CA GLU A 298 14.68 -3.84 8.01
C GLU A 298 16.06 -4.01 8.65
N GLN A 299 17.05 -4.48 7.88
CA GLN A 299 18.43 -4.58 8.35
C GLN A 299 19.04 -3.19 8.58
N ARG A 300 18.80 -2.24 7.67
CA ARG A 300 19.28 -0.84 7.84
C ARG A 300 18.68 -0.20 9.09
N ALA A 301 17.40 -0.41 9.38
CA ALA A 301 16.75 0.12 10.57
C ALA A 301 17.34 -0.43 11.87
N LYS A 302 17.70 -1.72 11.92
CA LYS A 302 18.34 -2.37 13.08
C LYS A 302 19.75 -1.86 13.34
N ASN A 303 20.48 -1.45 12.30
CA ASN A 303 21.88 -0.97 12.38
C ASN A 303 21.99 0.56 12.58
N GLY A 304 20.87 1.26 12.79
CA GLY A 304 20.80 2.71 12.77
C GLY A 304 20.78 3.23 11.32
N PHE A 305 19.67 3.83 10.92
CA PHE A 305 19.51 4.32 9.55
C PHE A 305 20.45 5.50 9.30
N VAL A 306 21.50 5.27 8.52
CA VAL A 306 22.32 6.33 7.94
C VAL A 306 21.76 6.58 6.53
N PRO A 307 21.21 7.76 6.23
CA PRO A 307 20.86 8.12 4.86
C PRO A 307 22.08 7.94 3.96
N ASP A 308 21.92 7.34 2.78
CA ASP A 308 23.00 7.27 1.81
C ASP A 308 23.43 8.71 1.43
N SER A 309 24.50 9.19 2.05
CA SER A 309 25.05 10.55 1.85
C SER A 309 25.60 10.80 0.44
N ASN A 310 25.55 9.81 -0.44
CA ASN A 310 26.04 9.89 -1.82
C ASN A 310 24.97 10.32 -2.85
N LEU A 311 23.75 10.64 -2.42
CA LEU A 311 22.69 11.18 -3.28
C LEU A 311 22.08 12.47 -2.68
N ALA A 312 22.94 13.31 -2.10
CA ALA A 312 22.55 14.68 -1.82
C ALA A 312 22.57 15.47 -3.14
N LEU A 313 21.45 16.13 -3.43
CA LEU A 313 21.14 17.08 -4.50
C LEU A 313 22.33 17.83 -5.09
#